data_d2c9229a8c64c1c2e9ab81c4426725ec
#
_entry.id   d2c9229a8c64c1c2e9ab81c4426725ec
#
_cell.length_a   1.000
_cell.length_b   1.000
_cell.length_c   1.000
_cell.angle_alpha   90.00
_cell.angle_beta   90.00
_cell.angle_gamma   90.00
#
_symmetry.space_group_name_H-M   'P 1'
#
loop_
_entity.id
_entity.type
_entity.pdbx_description
1 polymer ?
#
loop_
_entity_poly.entity_id
_entity_poly.type
_entity_poly.pdbx_seq_one_letter_code
_entity_poly.pdbx_strand_id
1 'polypeptide(L)'
;MQNRHIMMEREGGTQPYIRRVAAPLFLDSRADARVRSLIMYYIVLRPAQLLLTAVPRAAHTVLFVCLVYVVAGMICLPPASAQMGKPEGLYYKSWAIIVAVENYPLAPQIPGAIEEAKAVAESFRQLGFDEVIELYDKDASSRRLQQTLSDFLPRKVGRYDRLVLYFGGHAGVTQDLDGLELGYLVPWDSQVGNLSKSVTFEQLKEFSRRSASKHTIFFLNTAVRGWEVSTAQPLSLEGRLAPEDDMERRAVQVLTAGDKGELLSRQNGRSLFVQVLLDGLSGLADRNKNGWLMASEVGDYVKQRVQERTKDVQHPLFVQLEGDGDTVLIEGRKATFSSGSDPQSAGDRRQAAKMRYEQAYGLLQSGKSSEEALRLLNTALEYDSTFGDAYVLKSYVLLEVLPNLDAALAAALLAMQYAPKNPDSPYTLGLIYEKRGQYAEAERAMREALIVNPDYADVYLSLGILYADEMKDQPKSVQAFTRYLELGGNHARARAAVAQSKP
;
A
#
# COMPACT_ATOMS: atom_id res chain seq x y z
N MET A 1 22.15 -28.90 18.16
CA MET A 1 21.14 -29.96 17.91
C MET A 1 20.78 -30.59 19.26
N GLN A 2 19.69 -30.20 19.85
CA GLN A 2 18.95 -31.03 20.83
C GLN A 2 17.66 -30.28 21.21
N ASN A 3 16.57 -30.98 21.05
CA ASN A 3 15.20 -30.57 21.33
C ASN A 3 15.02 -30.07 22.77
N ARG A 4 14.28 -28.98 22.94
CA ARG A 4 13.57 -28.70 24.19
C ARG A 4 12.08 -28.44 23.87
N HIS A 5 11.28 -29.36 24.36
CA HIS A 5 9.83 -29.22 24.51
C HIS A 5 9.55 -28.20 25.62
N ILE A 6 8.71 -27.24 25.30
CA ILE A 6 8.00 -26.43 26.29
C ILE A 6 6.54 -26.87 26.24
N MET A 7 6.09 -27.55 27.31
CA MET A 7 4.68 -27.80 27.58
C MET A 7 4.04 -26.52 28.09
N MET A 8 2.91 -26.16 27.47
CA MET A 8 1.94 -25.25 28.08
C MET A 8 0.73 -26.09 28.56
N GLU A 9 0.50 -26.04 29.85
CA GLU A 9 -0.72 -26.56 30.47
C GLU A 9 -1.89 -25.61 30.23
N ARG A 10 -3.07 -26.23 30.01
CA ARG A 10 -4.37 -25.58 29.86
C ARG A 10 -5.09 -25.53 31.19
N GLU A 11 -5.60 -24.35 31.52
CA GLU A 11 -6.80 -24.19 32.37
C GLU A 11 -7.71 -23.19 31.64
N GLY A 12 -8.97 -23.34 31.39
CA GLY A 12 -10.06 -24.02 32.06
C GLY A 12 -11.18 -23.02 32.34
N GLY A 13 -12.31 -23.03 31.57
CA GLY A 13 -13.63 -22.62 32.03
C GLY A 13 -14.05 -21.17 31.75
N THR A 14 -15.11 -20.85 31.14
CA THR A 14 -16.55 -20.98 31.23
C THR A 14 -17.27 -19.98 30.30
N GLN A 15 -18.23 -20.45 29.54
CA GLN A 15 -19.28 -19.59 28.94
C GLN A 15 -20.27 -19.17 30.05
N PRO A 16 -21.05 -18.08 29.88
CA PRO A 16 -22.36 -18.29 29.30
C PRO A 16 -23.11 -17.11 28.60
N TYR A 17 -24.14 -17.48 27.91
CA TYR A 17 -25.47 -16.85 27.73
C TYR A 17 -25.70 -15.80 26.63
N ILE A 18 -26.52 -16.29 25.72
CA ILE A 18 -27.28 -15.65 24.65
C ILE A 18 -28.26 -14.60 25.21
N ARG A 19 -28.32 -13.43 24.58
CA ARG A 19 -29.57 -12.66 24.43
C ARG A 19 -29.66 -12.08 23.02
N ARG A 20 -30.71 -12.54 22.32
CA ARG A 20 -31.20 -11.97 21.07
C ARG A 20 -31.62 -10.53 21.28
N VAL A 21 -31.14 -9.61 20.44
CA VAL A 21 -31.78 -8.32 20.18
C VAL A 21 -31.71 -8.06 18.67
N ALA A 22 -32.86 -7.69 18.15
CA ALA A 22 -33.28 -7.40 16.79
C ALA A 22 -32.23 -6.84 15.84
N ALA A 23 -32.20 -7.39 14.63
CA ALA A 23 -31.48 -6.88 13.49
C ALA A 23 -32.10 -5.57 12.95
N PRO A 24 -31.33 -4.55 12.59
CA PRO A 24 -31.82 -3.45 11.78
C PRO A 24 -31.84 -3.88 10.30
N LEU A 25 -32.97 -3.65 9.66
CA LEU A 25 -33.20 -3.80 8.22
C LEU A 25 -32.26 -2.83 7.46
N PHE A 26 -31.24 -3.38 6.82
CA PHE A 26 -30.47 -2.66 5.82
C PHE A 26 -31.28 -2.57 4.51
N LEU A 27 -31.74 -1.38 4.19
CA LEU A 27 -32.33 -1.05 2.91
C LEU A 27 -31.21 -0.85 1.89
N ASP A 28 -31.19 -1.70 0.88
CA ASP A 28 -30.32 -1.66 -0.29
C ASP A 28 -30.36 -0.28 -0.98
N SER A 29 -29.19 0.28 -1.28
CA SER A 29 -29.02 1.62 -1.86
C SER A 29 -29.50 1.75 -3.33
N ARG A 30 -30.09 0.70 -3.91
CA ARG A 30 -30.58 0.64 -5.31
C ARG A 30 -32.10 0.73 -5.46
N ALA A 31 -32.84 1.09 -4.42
CA ALA A 31 -34.28 1.26 -4.53
C ALA A 31 -34.63 2.48 -5.41
N ASP A 32 -35.37 2.22 -6.46
CA ASP A 32 -35.88 3.16 -7.46
C ASP A 32 -36.56 4.40 -6.80
N ALA A 33 -36.37 5.57 -7.39
CA ALA A 33 -36.93 6.85 -6.90
C ALA A 33 -38.45 6.79 -6.62
N ARG A 34 -39.19 5.92 -7.32
CA ARG A 34 -40.63 5.66 -7.11
C ARG A 34 -40.92 4.98 -5.79
N VAL A 35 -40.04 4.07 -5.33
CA VAL A 35 -40.20 3.39 -4.03
C VAL A 35 -39.90 4.35 -2.88
N ARG A 36 -38.97 5.25 -3.02
CA ARG A 36 -38.67 6.30 -2.03
C ARG A 36 -39.83 7.28 -1.90
N SER A 37 -40.48 7.64 -2.99
CA SER A 37 -41.65 8.53 -2.99
C SER A 37 -42.87 7.88 -2.31
N LEU A 38 -43.09 6.56 -2.49
CA LEU A 38 -44.15 5.81 -1.83
C LEU A 38 -43.91 5.62 -0.33
N ILE A 39 -42.67 5.34 0.08
CA ILE A 39 -42.29 5.23 1.49
C ILE A 39 -42.45 6.58 2.21
N MET A 40 -42.05 7.66 1.56
CA MET A 40 -42.23 9.01 2.10
C MET A 40 -43.71 9.39 2.26
N TYR A 41 -44.58 9.02 1.30
CA TYR A 41 -46.02 9.26 1.37
C TYR A 41 -46.66 8.47 2.52
N TYR A 42 -46.38 7.20 2.69
CA TYR A 42 -47.01 6.35 3.69
C TYR A 42 -46.47 6.55 5.12
N ILE A 43 -45.19 6.86 5.27
CA ILE A 43 -44.58 6.97 6.62
C ILE A 43 -44.65 8.40 7.17
N VAL A 44 -44.54 9.42 6.31
CA VAL A 44 -44.41 10.82 6.75
C VAL A 44 -45.71 11.61 6.51
N LEU A 45 -46.30 11.53 5.34
CA LEU A 45 -47.44 12.38 4.96
C LEU A 45 -48.79 11.85 5.48
N ARG A 46 -49.00 10.55 5.52
CA ARG A 46 -50.28 9.98 6.00
C ARG A 46 -50.52 10.17 7.51
N PRO A 47 -49.54 9.98 8.41
CA PRO A 47 -49.69 10.32 9.82
C PRO A 47 -49.88 11.82 10.05
N ALA A 48 -49.23 12.69 9.26
CA ALA A 48 -49.38 14.13 9.39
C ALA A 48 -50.79 14.62 9.02
N GLN A 49 -51.45 14.01 8.04
CA GLN A 49 -52.83 14.32 7.67
C GLN A 49 -53.82 13.91 8.76
N LEU A 50 -53.61 12.80 9.47
CA LEU A 50 -54.43 12.34 10.59
C LEU A 50 -54.26 13.20 11.84
N LEU A 51 -53.06 13.76 12.08
CA LEU A 51 -52.79 14.66 13.22
C LEU A 51 -53.38 16.05 13.00
N LEU A 52 -53.50 16.54 11.78
CA LEU A 52 -54.07 17.84 11.45
C LEU A 52 -55.58 17.93 11.70
N THR A 53 -56.31 16.83 11.75
CA THR A 53 -57.75 16.80 12.04
C THR A 53 -58.09 16.86 13.54
N ALA A 54 -57.10 16.70 14.42
CA ALA A 54 -57.31 16.63 15.88
C ALA A 54 -56.80 17.86 16.68
N VAL A 55 -56.25 18.88 16.02
CA VAL A 55 -55.61 20.02 16.67
C VAL A 55 -56.41 21.33 16.48
N PRO A 56 -56.55 22.19 17.49
CA PRO A 56 -57.24 23.49 17.35
C PRO A 56 -56.55 24.42 16.36
N ARG A 57 -57.32 25.18 15.61
CA ARG A 57 -56.88 26.10 14.51
C ARG A 57 -55.72 27.05 14.88
N ALA A 58 -55.57 27.40 16.17
CA ALA A 58 -54.47 28.27 16.62
C ALA A 58 -53.09 27.60 16.64
N ALA A 59 -53.02 26.27 16.65
CA ALA A 59 -51.75 25.53 16.67
C ALA A 59 -51.28 25.11 15.28
N HIS A 60 -52.10 25.28 14.25
CA HIS A 60 -51.76 24.90 12.86
C HIS A 60 -50.56 25.70 12.30
N THR A 61 -50.48 27.00 12.64
CA THR A 61 -49.39 27.88 12.17
C THR A 61 -48.04 27.48 12.79
N VAL A 62 -48.00 27.11 14.06
CA VAL A 62 -46.77 26.68 14.73
C VAL A 62 -46.34 25.34 14.18
N LEU A 63 -47.26 24.39 13.98
CA LEU A 63 -46.98 23.08 13.45
C LEU A 63 -46.48 23.14 11.99
N PHE A 64 -47.08 24.04 11.18
CA PHE A 64 -46.65 24.27 9.80
C PHE A 64 -45.26 24.90 9.72
N VAL A 65 -44.97 25.87 10.59
CA VAL A 65 -43.65 26.51 10.67
C VAL A 65 -42.59 25.50 11.13
N CYS A 66 -42.88 24.67 12.13
CA CYS A 66 -41.97 23.61 12.56
C CYS A 66 -41.74 22.57 11.46
N LEU A 67 -42.78 22.16 10.70
CA LEU A 67 -42.66 21.23 9.59
C LEU A 67 -41.83 21.81 8.45
N VAL A 68 -42.00 23.12 8.16
CA VAL A 68 -41.20 23.83 7.15
C VAL A 68 -39.70 23.89 7.58
N TYR A 69 -39.42 24.14 8.85
CA TYR A 69 -38.04 24.13 9.38
C TYR A 69 -37.41 22.73 9.37
N VAL A 70 -38.19 21.69 9.66
CA VAL A 70 -37.69 20.30 9.58
C VAL A 70 -37.41 19.89 8.12
N VAL A 71 -38.32 20.27 7.20
CA VAL A 71 -38.13 20.00 5.77
C VAL A 71 -36.99 20.85 5.19
N ALA A 72 -36.87 22.13 5.56
CA ALA A 72 -35.76 22.99 5.17
C ALA A 72 -34.43 22.50 5.78
N GLY A 73 -34.40 22.01 7.02
CA GLY A 73 -33.25 21.39 7.66
C GLY A 73 -32.84 20.09 6.95
N MET A 74 -33.79 19.27 6.45
CA MET A 74 -33.50 18.08 5.65
C MET A 74 -33.00 18.40 4.23
N ILE A 75 -33.40 19.55 3.66
CA ILE A 75 -32.93 19.99 2.33
C ILE A 75 -31.57 20.67 2.43
N CYS A 76 -31.21 21.28 3.57
CA CYS A 76 -29.90 21.90 3.84
C CYS A 76 -28.83 20.92 4.38
N LEU A 77 -29.17 19.64 4.61
CA LEU A 77 -28.14 18.65 4.84
C LEU A 77 -27.40 18.40 3.53
N PRO A 78 -26.08 18.59 3.48
CA PRO A 78 -25.33 18.22 2.29
C PRO A 78 -25.60 16.75 1.99
N PRO A 79 -25.65 16.35 0.72
CA PRO A 79 -25.89 14.95 0.34
C PRO A 79 -24.89 14.09 1.11
N ALA A 80 -25.35 12.94 1.61
CA ALA A 80 -24.56 11.99 2.40
C ALA A 80 -23.29 11.42 1.70
N SER A 81 -22.94 11.96 0.54
CA SER A 81 -21.69 11.71 -0.20
C SER A 81 -20.48 12.43 0.38
N ALA A 82 -20.62 13.27 1.43
CA ALA A 82 -19.54 14.12 1.93
C ALA A 82 -18.73 13.55 3.09
N GLN A 83 -19.02 12.35 3.55
CA GLN A 83 -18.24 11.70 4.62
C GLN A 83 -18.07 10.20 4.35
N MET A 84 -17.51 9.86 3.19
CA MET A 84 -16.82 8.58 3.09
C MET A 84 -15.53 8.73 3.88
N GLY A 85 -15.39 7.98 4.96
CA GLY A 85 -14.16 7.90 5.75
C GLY A 85 -12.99 7.47 4.86
N LYS A 86 -11.77 7.54 5.37
CA LYS A 86 -10.59 7.01 4.67
C LYS A 86 -10.82 5.54 4.31
N PRO A 87 -10.46 5.05 3.11
CA PRO A 87 -10.59 3.64 2.73
C PRO A 87 -9.84 2.73 3.70
N GLU A 88 -10.31 1.49 3.88
CA GLU A 88 -9.55 0.46 4.61
C GLU A 88 -8.25 0.08 3.90
N GLY A 89 -8.17 0.26 2.56
CA GLY A 89 -6.97 0.16 1.74
C GLY A 89 -6.44 1.52 1.33
N LEU A 90 -5.43 1.55 0.48
CA LEU A 90 -4.85 2.79 -0.04
C LEU A 90 -5.80 3.55 -0.96
N TYR A 91 -6.66 2.83 -1.70
CA TYR A 91 -7.60 3.38 -2.66
C TYR A 91 -9.02 2.86 -2.44
N TYR A 92 -10.02 3.71 -2.73
CA TYR A 92 -11.42 3.26 -2.83
C TYR A 92 -11.69 2.57 -4.16
N LYS A 93 -11.16 3.13 -5.26
CA LYS A 93 -11.26 2.56 -6.58
C LYS A 93 -10.00 2.76 -7.38
N SER A 94 -9.76 1.81 -8.26
CA SER A 94 -8.66 1.79 -9.21
C SER A 94 -9.20 1.80 -10.63
N TRP A 95 -8.85 2.83 -11.39
CA TRP A 95 -9.31 3.06 -12.74
C TRP A 95 -8.18 2.90 -13.74
N ALA A 96 -8.39 2.17 -14.81
CA ALA A 96 -7.46 2.10 -15.94
C ALA A 96 -8.21 2.52 -17.23
N ILE A 97 -7.67 3.52 -17.92
CA ILE A 97 -8.15 3.97 -19.21
C ILE A 97 -7.12 3.55 -20.24
N ILE A 98 -7.48 2.64 -21.11
CA ILE A 98 -6.58 2.04 -22.10
C ILE A 98 -6.99 2.52 -23.47
N VAL A 99 -6.16 3.35 -24.07
CA VAL A 99 -6.39 3.95 -25.38
C VAL A 99 -5.38 3.41 -26.37
N ALA A 100 -5.84 2.92 -27.54
CA ALA A 100 -4.95 2.57 -28.63
C ALA A 100 -5.55 2.89 -29.98
N VAL A 101 -4.69 3.37 -30.87
CA VAL A 101 -5.05 3.61 -32.26
C VAL A 101 -4.06 2.87 -33.17
N GLU A 102 -4.59 1.90 -33.88
CA GLU A 102 -3.87 1.09 -34.86
C GLU A 102 -4.14 1.54 -36.27
N ASN A 103 -5.43 1.71 -36.62
CA ASN A 103 -5.91 1.96 -37.97
C ASN A 103 -6.31 3.44 -38.16
N TYR A 104 -5.32 4.29 -38.26
CA TYR A 104 -5.51 5.70 -38.52
C TYR A 104 -6.03 5.95 -39.93
N PRO A 105 -7.15 6.70 -40.11
CA PRO A 105 -7.61 7.10 -41.47
C PRO A 105 -6.79 8.22 -42.10
N LEU A 106 -6.07 9.01 -41.26
CA LEU A 106 -5.36 10.22 -41.66
C LEU A 106 -3.88 10.23 -41.31
N ALA A 107 -3.34 9.11 -40.80
CA ALA A 107 -1.94 8.95 -40.40
C ALA A 107 -1.49 7.52 -40.71
N PRO A 108 -0.18 7.21 -40.69
CA PRO A 108 0.32 5.85 -40.84
C PRO A 108 -0.29 4.90 -39.78
N GLN A 109 -0.53 3.66 -40.20
CA GLN A 109 -1.00 2.62 -39.27
C GLN A 109 0.11 2.18 -38.33
N ILE A 110 -0.28 1.69 -37.13
CA ILE A 110 0.62 1.15 -36.12
C ILE A 110 0.24 -0.30 -35.84
N PRO A 111 0.68 -1.27 -36.66
CA PRO A 111 0.26 -2.66 -36.52
C PRO A 111 0.58 -3.23 -35.14
N GLY A 112 -0.40 -3.88 -34.51
CA GLY A 112 -0.29 -4.52 -33.20
C GLY A 112 -0.54 -3.59 -32.00
N ALA A 113 -0.83 -2.31 -32.21
CA ALA A 113 -1.06 -1.36 -31.12
C ALA A 113 -2.26 -1.76 -30.24
N ILE A 114 -3.34 -2.27 -30.84
CA ILE A 114 -4.53 -2.74 -30.12
C ILE A 114 -4.24 -4.03 -29.35
N GLU A 115 -3.47 -4.96 -29.93
CA GLU A 115 -3.09 -6.20 -29.22
C GLU A 115 -2.22 -5.89 -27.99
N GLU A 116 -1.26 -4.98 -28.12
CA GLU A 116 -0.42 -4.48 -27.03
C GLU A 116 -1.29 -3.83 -25.92
N ALA A 117 -2.23 -2.97 -26.31
CA ALA A 117 -3.12 -2.31 -25.37
C ALA A 117 -4.04 -3.30 -24.64
N LYS A 118 -4.55 -4.34 -25.31
CA LYS A 118 -5.32 -5.41 -24.68
C LYS A 118 -4.49 -6.18 -23.64
N ALA A 119 -3.23 -6.44 -23.93
CA ALA A 119 -2.33 -7.07 -22.94
C ALA A 119 -2.11 -6.19 -21.72
N VAL A 120 -1.99 -4.86 -21.90
CA VAL A 120 -1.92 -3.89 -20.81
C VAL A 120 -3.22 -3.84 -20.02
N ALA A 121 -4.39 -3.84 -20.70
CA ALA A 121 -5.71 -3.88 -20.06
C ALA A 121 -5.86 -5.12 -19.18
N GLU A 122 -5.47 -6.27 -19.71
CA GLU A 122 -5.52 -7.54 -18.97
C GLU A 122 -4.59 -7.54 -17.75
N SER A 123 -3.40 -6.97 -17.87
CA SER A 123 -2.50 -6.80 -16.73
C SER A 123 -3.14 -6.00 -15.61
N PHE A 124 -3.81 -4.87 -15.92
CA PHE A 124 -4.51 -4.09 -14.89
C PHE A 124 -5.71 -4.82 -14.29
N ARG A 125 -6.42 -5.66 -15.05
CA ARG A 125 -7.47 -6.54 -14.47
C ARG A 125 -6.88 -7.54 -13.48
N GLN A 126 -5.76 -8.17 -13.84
CA GLN A 126 -5.04 -9.10 -12.95
C GLN A 126 -4.48 -8.42 -11.71
N LEU A 127 -4.15 -7.14 -11.80
CA LEU A 127 -3.73 -6.31 -10.67
C LEU A 127 -4.91 -5.82 -9.79
N GLY A 128 -6.15 -6.24 -10.10
CA GLY A 128 -7.32 -5.93 -9.30
C GLY A 128 -7.86 -4.50 -9.49
N PHE A 129 -7.65 -3.90 -10.67
CA PHE A 129 -8.29 -2.65 -10.99
C PHE A 129 -9.80 -2.83 -11.15
N ASP A 130 -10.59 -1.97 -10.50
CA ASP A 130 -12.05 -2.10 -10.44
C ASP A 130 -12.73 -1.79 -11.78
N GLU A 131 -12.17 -0.85 -12.53
CA GLU A 131 -12.71 -0.39 -13.79
C GLU A 131 -11.60 -0.28 -14.83
N VAL A 132 -11.71 -1.05 -15.91
CA VAL A 132 -10.79 -0.99 -17.07
C VAL A 132 -11.59 -0.59 -18.29
N ILE A 133 -11.44 0.66 -18.72
CA ILE A 133 -12.14 1.26 -19.88
C ILE A 133 -11.21 1.20 -21.08
N GLU A 134 -11.67 0.56 -22.13
CA GLU A 134 -10.92 0.35 -23.38
C GLU A 134 -11.50 1.20 -24.50
N LEU A 135 -10.66 1.99 -25.15
CA LEU A 135 -11.00 2.87 -26.25
C LEU A 135 -10.04 2.59 -27.43
N TYR A 136 -10.54 1.89 -28.44
CA TYR A 136 -9.72 1.46 -29.57
C TYR A 136 -10.21 2.06 -30.89
N ASP A 137 -9.29 2.47 -31.76
CA ASP A 137 -9.56 3.04 -33.08
C ASP A 137 -10.71 4.08 -33.04
N LYS A 138 -11.85 3.83 -33.66
CA LYS A 138 -13.00 4.76 -33.73
C LYS A 138 -13.48 5.23 -32.36
N ASP A 139 -13.37 4.39 -31.34
CA ASP A 139 -13.70 4.75 -29.96
C ASP A 139 -12.64 5.65 -29.30
N ALA A 140 -11.43 5.69 -29.84
CA ALA A 140 -10.36 6.61 -29.48
C ALA A 140 -10.41 7.93 -30.30
N SER A 141 -11.60 8.36 -30.78
CA SER A 141 -11.77 9.62 -31.47
C SER A 141 -11.60 10.82 -30.53
N SER A 142 -11.20 11.96 -31.08
CA SER A 142 -11.02 13.23 -30.36
C SER A 142 -12.20 13.56 -29.44
N ARG A 143 -13.41 13.48 -30.00
CA ARG A 143 -14.64 13.72 -29.23
C ARG A 143 -14.81 12.76 -28.07
N ARG A 144 -14.58 11.46 -28.29
CA ARG A 144 -14.76 10.44 -27.25
C ARG A 144 -13.73 10.59 -26.14
N LEU A 145 -12.47 10.84 -26.49
CA LEU A 145 -11.40 11.09 -25.52
C LEU A 145 -11.70 12.33 -24.68
N GLN A 146 -12.09 13.45 -25.30
CA GLN A 146 -12.47 14.66 -24.58
C GLN A 146 -13.64 14.42 -23.64
N GLN A 147 -14.71 13.73 -24.08
CA GLN A 147 -15.84 13.38 -23.21
C GLN A 147 -15.39 12.50 -22.04
N THR A 148 -14.53 11.52 -22.28
CA THR A 148 -14.03 10.63 -21.22
C THR A 148 -13.19 11.41 -20.20
N LEU A 149 -12.23 12.20 -20.68
CA LEU A 149 -11.30 12.92 -19.80
C LEU A 149 -11.94 14.12 -19.10
N SER A 150 -12.76 14.91 -19.81
CA SER A 150 -13.27 16.18 -19.28
C SER A 150 -14.62 16.08 -18.57
N ASP A 151 -15.44 15.10 -18.92
CA ASP A 151 -16.81 14.99 -18.38
C ASP A 151 -17.03 13.74 -17.54
N PHE A 152 -16.65 12.57 -18.05
CA PHE A 152 -16.96 11.29 -17.38
C PHE A 152 -16.07 11.07 -16.15
N LEU A 153 -14.74 11.07 -16.32
CA LEU A 153 -13.82 10.76 -15.24
C LEU A 153 -13.89 11.76 -14.09
N PRO A 154 -13.91 13.10 -14.28
CA PRO A 154 -13.99 14.04 -13.17
C PRO A 154 -15.24 13.88 -12.28
N ARG A 155 -16.31 13.26 -12.84
CA ARG A 155 -17.53 12.95 -12.07
C ARG A 155 -17.48 11.61 -11.36
N LYS A 156 -16.58 10.71 -11.74
CA LYS A 156 -16.52 9.31 -11.27
C LYS A 156 -15.34 9.04 -10.38
N VAL A 157 -14.19 9.63 -10.69
CA VAL A 157 -12.94 9.42 -9.96
C VAL A 157 -12.94 10.25 -8.68
N GLY A 158 -12.78 9.61 -7.55
CA GLY A 158 -12.82 10.22 -6.24
C GLY A 158 -11.43 10.59 -5.69
N ARG A 159 -11.45 11.31 -4.55
CA ARG A 159 -10.24 11.82 -3.87
C ARG A 159 -9.25 10.72 -3.43
N TYR A 160 -9.76 9.54 -3.19
CA TYR A 160 -8.94 8.40 -2.73
C TYR A 160 -8.82 7.32 -3.80
N ASP A 161 -9.09 7.66 -5.06
CA ASP A 161 -8.94 6.73 -6.17
C ASP A 161 -7.55 6.86 -6.80
N ARG A 162 -7.10 5.80 -7.47
CA ARG A 162 -5.98 5.86 -8.42
C ARG A 162 -6.48 5.76 -9.85
N LEU A 163 -5.75 6.42 -10.74
CA LEU A 163 -6.05 6.47 -12.14
C LEU A 163 -4.81 6.16 -12.96
N VAL A 164 -4.93 5.19 -13.85
CA VAL A 164 -3.93 4.88 -14.87
C VAL A 164 -4.52 5.24 -16.23
N LEU A 165 -3.73 5.92 -17.05
CA LEU A 165 -4.05 6.11 -18.47
C LEU A 165 -2.89 5.55 -19.30
N TYR A 166 -3.21 4.57 -20.16
CA TYR A 166 -2.29 4.08 -21.18
C TYR A 166 -2.71 4.64 -22.55
N PHE A 167 -1.73 5.07 -23.33
CA PHE A 167 -1.93 5.49 -24.71
C PHE A 167 -0.92 4.83 -25.65
N GLY A 168 -1.42 4.09 -26.65
CA GLY A 168 -0.63 3.51 -27.74
C GLY A 168 -1.09 4.12 -29.09
N GLY A 169 -0.28 4.99 -29.64
CA GLY A 169 -0.65 5.72 -30.85
C GLY A 169 0.40 6.75 -31.27
N HIS A 170 0.07 7.55 -32.27
CA HIS A 170 0.91 8.68 -32.68
C HIS A 170 0.84 9.82 -31.67
N ALA A 171 1.96 10.51 -31.49
CA ALA A 171 2.07 11.75 -30.77
C ALA A 171 2.94 12.74 -31.56
N GLY A 172 2.92 13.98 -31.17
CA GLY A 172 3.73 15.01 -31.79
C GLY A 172 4.13 16.09 -30.80
N VAL A 173 5.06 16.93 -31.24
CA VAL A 173 5.48 18.13 -30.51
C VAL A 173 5.37 19.31 -31.47
N THR A 174 4.82 20.41 -30.99
CA THR A 174 4.79 21.69 -31.67
C THR A 174 5.37 22.75 -30.76
N GLN A 175 5.53 23.97 -31.27
CA GLN A 175 5.93 25.11 -30.45
C GLN A 175 4.76 26.09 -30.37
N ASP A 176 4.60 26.72 -29.21
CA ASP A 176 3.69 27.84 -29.06
C ASP A 176 4.32 29.15 -29.58
N LEU A 177 3.62 30.27 -29.37
CA LEU A 177 4.06 31.60 -29.84
C LEU A 177 5.36 32.07 -29.13
N ASP A 178 5.64 31.53 -27.96
CA ASP A 178 6.83 31.86 -27.17
C ASP A 178 7.97 30.86 -27.42
N GLY A 179 7.80 29.91 -28.34
CA GLY A 179 8.78 28.90 -28.73
C GLY A 179 8.83 27.70 -27.79
N LEU A 180 7.87 27.59 -26.87
CA LEU A 180 7.76 26.50 -25.92
C LEU A 180 7.26 25.22 -26.58
N GLU A 181 7.87 24.08 -26.26
CA GLU A 181 7.45 22.78 -26.82
C GLU A 181 6.14 22.28 -26.18
N LEU A 182 5.14 22.07 -27.00
CA LEU A 182 3.85 21.51 -26.62
C LEU A 182 3.70 20.10 -27.17
N GLY A 183 3.71 19.11 -26.30
CA GLY A 183 3.43 17.72 -26.65
C GLY A 183 1.93 17.45 -26.78
N TYR A 184 1.55 16.54 -27.67
CA TYR A 184 0.16 16.14 -27.86
C TYR A 184 0.03 14.70 -28.35
N LEU A 185 -1.08 14.07 -27.99
CA LEU A 185 -1.51 12.75 -28.46
C LEU A 185 -2.44 12.92 -29.66
N VAL A 186 -2.35 12.01 -30.62
CA VAL A 186 -3.14 12.04 -31.86
C VAL A 186 -4.28 11.03 -31.77
N PRO A 187 -5.56 11.47 -31.61
CA PRO A 187 -6.73 10.60 -31.66
C PRO A 187 -6.94 9.97 -33.02
N TRP A 188 -7.83 8.97 -33.09
CA TRP A 188 -8.12 8.21 -34.30
C TRP A 188 -8.55 9.10 -35.53
N ASP A 189 -9.36 10.12 -35.30
CA ASP A 189 -9.86 11.02 -36.32
C ASP A 189 -9.00 12.27 -36.55
N SER A 190 -7.74 12.21 -36.11
CA SER A 190 -6.75 13.29 -36.24
C SER A 190 -5.49 12.82 -37.00
N GLN A 191 -4.58 13.74 -37.21
CA GLN A 191 -3.27 13.52 -37.80
C GLN A 191 -2.21 14.32 -37.10
N VAL A 192 -0.94 13.93 -37.23
CA VAL A 192 0.19 14.69 -36.70
C VAL A 192 0.17 16.11 -37.28
N GLY A 193 0.33 17.12 -36.43
CA GLY A 193 0.25 18.53 -36.80
C GLY A 193 -1.15 19.17 -36.66
N ASN A 194 -2.20 18.40 -36.42
CA ASN A 194 -3.55 18.94 -36.21
C ASN A 194 -3.88 19.05 -34.71
N LEU A 195 -3.54 20.17 -34.08
CA LEU A 195 -3.79 20.44 -32.68
C LEU A 195 -5.25 20.51 -32.28
N SER A 196 -6.13 20.98 -33.21
CA SER A 196 -7.54 21.20 -32.89
C SER A 196 -8.30 19.90 -32.54
N LYS A 197 -7.81 18.77 -33.00
CA LYS A 197 -8.37 17.44 -32.71
C LYS A 197 -7.43 16.58 -31.81
N SER A 198 -6.32 17.12 -31.41
CA SER A 198 -5.33 16.41 -30.55
C SER A 198 -5.65 16.60 -29.07
N VAL A 199 -5.09 15.75 -28.22
CA VAL A 199 -5.12 15.91 -26.78
C VAL A 199 -3.75 16.38 -26.32
N THR A 200 -3.65 17.65 -25.94
CA THR A 200 -2.39 18.23 -25.49
C THR A 200 -1.99 17.74 -24.09
N PHE A 201 -0.71 17.78 -23.78
CA PHE A 201 -0.22 17.42 -22.45
C PHE A 201 -0.72 18.40 -21.38
N GLU A 202 -0.94 19.66 -21.73
CA GLU A 202 -1.58 20.60 -20.82
C GLU A 202 -3.03 20.20 -20.49
N GLN A 203 -3.78 19.69 -21.48
CA GLN A 203 -5.11 19.13 -21.24
C GLN A 203 -5.05 17.88 -20.34
N LEU A 204 -4.02 17.04 -20.44
CA LEU A 204 -3.82 15.89 -19.53
C LEU A 204 -3.48 16.36 -18.12
N LYS A 205 -2.67 17.39 -17.95
CA LYS A 205 -2.41 18.00 -16.64
C LYS A 205 -3.69 18.59 -16.04
N GLU A 206 -4.42 19.38 -16.82
CA GLU A 206 -5.69 19.97 -16.38
C GLU A 206 -6.71 18.89 -16.00
N PHE A 207 -6.77 17.82 -16.78
CA PHE A 207 -7.60 16.65 -16.46
C PHE A 207 -7.19 16.04 -15.12
N SER A 208 -5.91 15.82 -14.85
CA SER A 208 -5.45 15.25 -13.59
C SER A 208 -5.79 16.14 -12.39
N ARG A 209 -5.73 17.47 -12.55
CA ARG A 209 -6.17 18.43 -11.52
C ARG A 209 -7.67 18.34 -11.23
N ARG A 210 -8.48 18.19 -12.28
CA ARG A 210 -9.95 18.12 -12.17
C ARG A 210 -10.47 16.78 -11.70
N SER A 211 -9.77 15.68 -11.95
CA SER A 211 -10.17 14.33 -11.55
C SER A 211 -10.09 14.13 -10.03
N ALA A 212 -9.38 15.00 -9.30
CA ALA A 212 -9.17 14.93 -7.86
C ALA A 212 -8.59 13.59 -7.35
N SER A 213 -8.11 12.71 -8.25
CA SER A 213 -7.51 11.43 -7.88
C SER A 213 -6.32 11.62 -6.95
N LYS A 214 -6.13 10.67 -6.03
CA LYS A 214 -4.96 10.64 -5.16
C LYS A 214 -3.70 10.45 -5.99
N HIS A 215 -3.72 9.44 -6.85
CA HIS A 215 -2.60 9.11 -7.72
C HIS A 215 -3.06 9.00 -9.17
N THR A 216 -2.29 9.58 -10.08
CA THR A 216 -2.48 9.46 -11.53
C THR A 216 -1.16 9.16 -12.22
N ILE A 217 -1.13 8.15 -13.08
CA ILE A 217 0.01 7.87 -13.93
C ILE A 217 -0.41 7.71 -15.40
N PHE A 218 0.38 8.30 -16.29
CA PHE A 218 0.25 8.17 -17.73
C PHE A 218 1.35 7.26 -18.25
N PHE A 219 0.99 6.17 -18.92
CA PHE A 219 1.91 5.31 -19.68
C PHE A 219 1.73 5.60 -21.15
N LEU A 220 2.72 6.21 -21.76
CA LEU A 220 2.64 6.66 -23.15
C LEU A 220 3.60 5.83 -24.02
N ASN A 221 3.05 4.89 -24.80
CA ASN A 221 3.81 4.12 -25.78
C ASN A 221 4.07 4.98 -27.03
N THR A 222 4.82 6.05 -26.82
CA THR A 222 5.19 7.03 -27.84
C THR A 222 6.47 7.76 -27.44
N ALA A 223 7.26 8.20 -28.42
CA ALA A 223 8.47 8.99 -28.20
C ALA A 223 8.13 10.47 -28.27
N VAL A 224 8.01 11.11 -27.14
CA VAL A 224 7.50 12.49 -27.07
C VAL A 224 8.09 13.27 -25.90
N ARG A 225 8.39 14.54 -26.11
CA ARG A 225 8.65 15.59 -25.12
C ARG A 225 7.54 16.65 -25.14
N GLY A 226 7.71 17.68 -24.36
CA GLY A 226 6.78 18.81 -24.28
C GLY A 226 5.94 18.77 -23.01
N TRP A 227 6.42 18.03 -22.01
CA TRP A 227 6.04 18.24 -20.63
C TRP A 227 6.91 19.39 -20.12
N GLU A 228 6.35 20.55 -19.87
CA GLU A 228 7.03 21.52 -19.07
C GLU A 228 7.24 20.94 -17.67
N VAL A 229 8.45 20.54 -17.42
CA VAL A 229 8.88 20.19 -16.10
C VAL A 229 9.27 21.48 -15.41
N SER A 230 8.33 22.10 -14.73
CA SER A 230 8.69 23.09 -13.72
C SER A 230 9.52 22.37 -12.67
N THR A 231 10.86 22.41 -12.83
CA THR A 231 11.87 22.05 -11.80
C THR A 231 11.69 20.71 -11.05
N ALA A 232 10.91 19.78 -11.55
CA ALA A 232 10.83 18.45 -10.95
C ALA A 232 12.15 17.72 -11.23
N GLN A 233 12.94 17.55 -10.20
CA GLN A 233 14.14 16.71 -10.26
C GLN A 233 13.73 15.28 -10.59
N PRO A 234 14.55 14.54 -11.36
CA PRO A 234 14.35 13.11 -11.53
C PRO A 234 14.19 12.47 -10.15
N LEU A 235 13.14 11.69 -9.97
CA LEU A 235 12.91 10.97 -8.72
C LEU A 235 14.08 9.99 -8.51
N SER A 236 15.06 10.38 -7.72
CA SER A 236 16.13 9.49 -7.24
C SER A 236 15.56 8.65 -6.10
N LEU A 237 15.68 7.34 -6.19
CA LEU A 237 15.32 6.42 -5.11
C LEU A 237 16.31 6.48 -3.93
N GLU A 238 17.47 7.11 -4.12
CA GLU A 238 18.48 7.27 -3.08
C GLU A 238 18.02 8.31 -2.04
N GLY A 239 17.74 7.86 -0.83
CA GLY A 239 17.42 8.70 0.32
C GLY A 239 15.93 8.97 0.58
N ARG A 240 15.01 8.27 -0.06
CA ARG A 240 13.58 8.38 0.24
C ARG A 240 13.24 7.75 1.58
N LEU A 241 12.45 8.49 2.35
CA LEU A 241 11.80 8.04 3.57
C LEU A 241 10.85 6.85 3.29
N ALA A 242 10.30 6.23 4.33
CA ALA A 242 9.47 5.05 4.22
C ALA A 242 8.40 5.16 3.11
N PRO A 243 8.14 4.08 2.35
CA PRO A 243 7.15 4.07 1.26
C PRO A 243 5.78 4.60 1.66
N GLU A 244 5.41 4.46 2.94
CA GLU A 244 4.13 4.87 3.51
C GLU A 244 3.88 6.38 3.39
N ASP A 245 4.90 7.22 3.58
CA ASP A 245 4.77 8.68 3.44
C ASP A 245 4.55 9.09 1.98
N ASP A 246 5.20 8.41 1.04
CA ASP A 246 5.05 8.66 -0.39
C ASP A 246 3.68 8.23 -0.91
N MET A 247 3.13 7.14 -0.36
CA MET A 247 1.80 6.61 -0.70
C MET A 247 0.64 7.51 -0.25
N GLU A 248 0.83 8.30 0.80
CA GLU A 248 -0.22 9.19 1.32
C GLU A 248 -0.30 10.51 0.56
N ARG A 249 0.76 10.92 -0.11
CA ARG A 249 0.83 12.18 -0.84
C ARG A 249 0.35 12.03 -2.27
N ARG A 250 -0.25 13.11 -2.80
CA ARG A 250 -0.72 13.12 -4.18
C ARG A 250 0.44 12.98 -5.17
N ALA A 251 0.22 12.19 -6.23
CA ALA A 251 1.16 12.04 -7.32
C ALA A 251 0.47 12.14 -8.69
N VAL A 252 1.08 12.88 -9.61
CA VAL A 252 0.76 12.84 -11.04
C VAL A 252 2.05 12.59 -11.80
N GLN A 253 2.14 11.46 -12.48
CA GLN A 253 3.37 10.94 -13.08
C GLN A 253 3.17 10.57 -14.54
N VAL A 254 4.25 10.54 -15.31
CA VAL A 254 4.24 10.04 -16.69
C VAL A 254 5.47 9.20 -16.97
N LEU A 255 5.26 8.12 -17.71
CA LEU A 255 6.32 7.29 -18.29
C LEU A 255 6.10 7.22 -19.79
N THR A 256 7.05 7.74 -20.58
CA THR A 256 7.02 7.68 -22.04
C THR A 256 7.94 6.58 -22.56
N ALA A 257 7.62 6.04 -23.74
CA ALA A 257 8.42 4.98 -24.34
C ALA A 257 9.80 5.44 -24.83
N GLY A 258 9.96 6.72 -25.12
CA GLY A 258 11.24 7.29 -25.59
C GLY A 258 11.20 8.82 -25.58
N ASP A 259 12.32 9.42 -25.90
CA ASP A 259 12.49 10.86 -26.03
C ASP A 259 12.05 11.36 -27.44
N LYS A 260 11.90 12.67 -27.60
CA LYS A 260 11.52 13.32 -28.87
C LYS A 260 12.41 12.90 -30.03
N GLY A 261 11.76 12.43 -31.11
CA GLY A 261 12.46 12.06 -32.34
C GLY A 261 13.09 10.67 -32.33
N GLU A 262 12.98 9.92 -31.24
CA GLU A 262 13.45 8.54 -31.19
C GLU A 262 12.49 7.58 -31.90
N LEU A 263 13.09 6.59 -32.56
CA LEU A 263 12.33 5.47 -33.13
C LEU A 263 12.10 4.42 -32.06
N LEU A 264 10.84 4.07 -31.83
CA LEU A 264 10.48 3.04 -30.87
C LEU A 264 10.87 1.66 -31.40
N SER A 265 11.66 0.95 -30.65
CA SER A 265 12.11 -0.40 -30.95
C SER A 265 10.96 -1.40 -30.84
N ARG A 266 10.87 -2.31 -31.81
CA ARG A 266 9.92 -3.41 -31.81
C ARG A 266 10.68 -4.75 -31.90
N GLN A 267 10.27 -5.71 -31.08
CA GLN A 267 10.82 -7.07 -31.10
C GLN A 267 9.66 -8.04 -31.33
N ASN A 268 9.80 -8.93 -32.31
CA ASN A 268 8.76 -9.87 -32.73
C ASN A 268 7.40 -9.19 -33.02
N GLY A 269 7.44 -8.02 -33.66
CA GLY A 269 6.24 -7.24 -33.99
C GLY A 269 5.62 -6.44 -32.84
N ARG A 270 6.14 -6.54 -31.61
CA ARG A 270 5.63 -5.84 -30.42
C ARG A 270 6.57 -4.74 -29.96
N SER A 271 6.00 -3.66 -29.43
CA SER A 271 6.77 -2.59 -28.80
C SER A 271 7.62 -3.13 -27.65
N LEU A 272 8.91 -2.85 -27.68
CA LEU A 272 9.82 -3.24 -26.59
C LEU A 272 9.44 -2.56 -25.28
N PHE A 273 9.01 -1.30 -25.33
CA PHE A 273 8.50 -0.58 -24.16
C PHE A 273 7.34 -1.32 -23.50
N VAL A 274 6.35 -1.76 -24.29
CA VAL A 274 5.17 -2.47 -23.74
C VAL A 274 5.58 -3.82 -23.16
N GLN A 275 6.48 -4.56 -23.81
CA GLN A 275 6.98 -5.83 -23.27
C GLN A 275 7.63 -5.61 -21.88
N VAL A 276 8.53 -4.63 -21.79
CA VAL A 276 9.23 -4.33 -20.53
C VAL A 276 8.30 -3.75 -19.48
N LEU A 277 7.30 -2.94 -19.89
CA LEU A 277 6.26 -2.45 -18.99
C LEU A 277 5.46 -3.61 -18.37
N LEU A 278 5.01 -4.56 -19.17
CA LEU A 278 4.29 -5.74 -18.70
C LEU A 278 5.15 -6.62 -17.78
N ASP A 279 6.43 -6.81 -18.13
CA ASP A 279 7.41 -7.48 -17.26
C ASP A 279 7.49 -6.77 -15.89
N GLY A 280 7.60 -5.43 -15.87
CA GLY A 280 7.63 -4.64 -14.65
C GLY A 280 6.35 -4.77 -13.83
N LEU A 281 5.18 -4.64 -14.48
CA LEU A 281 3.86 -4.78 -13.85
C LEU A 281 3.61 -6.19 -13.30
N SER A 282 4.26 -7.23 -13.84
CA SER A 282 4.19 -8.59 -13.29
C SER A 282 4.92 -8.76 -11.94
N GLY A 283 5.61 -7.70 -11.47
CA GLY A 283 6.37 -7.66 -10.22
C GLY A 283 7.89 -7.69 -10.40
N LEU A 284 8.42 -7.80 -11.64
CA LEU A 284 9.87 -7.79 -11.87
C LEU A 284 10.53 -6.45 -11.57
N ALA A 285 9.75 -5.37 -11.50
CA ALA A 285 10.23 -4.05 -11.10
C ALA A 285 10.31 -3.83 -9.58
N ASP A 286 9.68 -4.69 -8.77
CA ASP A 286 9.82 -4.68 -7.31
C ASP A 286 11.22 -5.18 -6.91
N ARG A 287 12.20 -4.25 -6.91
CA ARG A 287 13.61 -4.57 -6.64
C ARG A 287 13.88 -4.89 -5.18
N ASN A 288 13.18 -4.21 -4.29
CA ASN A 288 13.34 -4.38 -2.85
C ASN A 288 12.52 -5.57 -2.30
N LYS A 289 11.69 -6.20 -3.17
CA LYS A 289 10.84 -7.36 -2.88
C LYS A 289 9.93 -7.16 -1.66
N ASN A 290 9.49 -5.92 -1.45
CA ASN A 290 8.58 -5.60 -0.35
C ASN A 290 7.11 -5.92 -0.68
N GLY A 291 6.83 -6.36 -1.92
CA GLY A 291 5.50 -6.69 -2.42
C GLY A 291 4.69 -5.48 -2.88
N TRP A 292 5.13 -4.27 -2.61
CA TRP A 292 4.59 -3.04 -3.17
C TRP A 292 5.27 -2.74 -4.50
N LEU A 293 4.51 -2.28 -5.48
CA LEU A 293 5.07 -1.83 -6.73
C LEU A 293 4.72 -0.37 -6.96
N MET A 294 5.73 0.48 -6.89
CA MET A 294 5.60 1.91 -7.10
C MET A 294 5.80 2.27 -8.56
N ALA A 295 5.18 3.36 -9.01
CA ALA A 295 5.40 3.85 -10.38
C ALA A 295 6.85 4.24 -10.66
N SER A 296 7.56 4.76 -9.67
CA SER A 296 8.99 5.05 -9.78
C SER A 296 9.82 3.79 -10.02
N GLU A 297 9.52 2.68 -9.34
CA GLU A 297 10.22 1.40 -9.57
C GLU A 297 9.97 0.86 -10.97
N VAL A 298 8.72 0.96 -11.47
CA VAL A 298 8.40 0.59 -12.85
C VAL A 298 9.10 1.51 -13.84
N GLY A 299 9.14 2.82 -13.56
CA GLY A 299 9.84 3.80 -14.39
C GLY A 299 11.32 3.49 -14.54
N ASP A 300 12.01 3.24 -13.42
CA ASP A 300 13.44 2.88 -13.41
C ASP A 300 13.70 1.54 -14.07
N TYR A 301 12.87 0.53 -13.82
CA TYR A 301 12.97 -0.76 -14.45
C TYR A 301 12.82 -0.67 -15.98
N VAL A 302 11.80 0.03 -16.45
CA VAL A 302 11.53 0.23 -17.88
C VAL A 302 12.68 1.00 -18.53
N LYS A 303 13.12 2.11 -17.92
CA LYS A 303 14.24 2.91 -18.42
C LYS A 303 15.48 2.05 -18.60
N GLN A 304 15.91 1.37 -17.53
CA GLN A 304 17.11 0.55 -17.59
C GLN A 304 17.00 -0.58 -18.62
N ARG A 305 15.91 -1.34 -18.61
CA ARG A 305 15.75 -2.52 -19.48
C ARG A 305 15.60 -2.18 -20.95
N VAL A 306 14.91 -1.07 -21.28
CA VAL A 306 14.78 -0.61 -22.67
C VAL A 306 16.13 -0.10 -23.17
N GLN A 307 16.84 0.71 -22.40
CA GLN A 307 18.20 1.19 -22.77
C GLN A 307 19.17 0.03 -22.99
N GLU A 308 19.23 -0.95 -22.06
CA GLU A 308 20.07 -2.15 -22.22
C GLU A 308 19.74 -2.93 -23.51
N ARG A 309 18.45 -3.20 -23.77
CA ARG A 309 18.02 -4.03 -24.93
C ARG A 309 18.16 -3.29 -26.26
N THR A 310 18.12 -1.97 -26.26
CA THR A 310 18.29 -1.13 -27.46
C THR A 310 19.72 -0.65 -27.66
N LYS A 311 20.65 -1.01 -26.76
CA LYS A 311 22.02 -0.52 -26.75
C LYS A 311 22.06 1.01 -26.74
N ASP A 312 21.27 1.59 -25.86
CA ASP A 312 21.17 3.04 -25.61
C ASP A 312 20.66 3.85 -26.83
N VAL A 313 19.76 3.26 -27.61
CA VAL A 313 19.12 3.95 -28.76
C VAL A 313 17.75 4.52 -28.40
N GLN A 314 17.06 3.94 -27.40
CA GLN A 314 15.74 4.37 -26.95
C GLN A 314 15.79 4.71 -25.46
N HIS A 315 15.31 5.91 -25.09
CA HIS A 315 15.41 6.49 -23.75
C HIS A 315 14.03 6.77 -23.17
N PRO A 316 13.39 5.80 -22.51
CA PRO A 316 12.15 6.06 -21.77
C PRO A 316 12.36 7.14 -20.72
N LEU A 317 11.37 8.04 -20.60
CA LEU A 317 11.40 9.13 -19.63
C LEU A 317 10.34 8.90 -18.55
N PHE A 318 10.75 8.95 -17.29
CA PHE A 318 9.86 8.96 -16.15
C PHE A 318 9.91 10.33 -15.46
N VAL A 319 8.77 10.99 -15.34
CA VAL A 319 8.67 12.38 -14.88
C VAL A 319 7.54 12.52 -13.86
N GLN A 320 7.83 13.26 -12.79
CA GLN A 320 6.82 13.75 -11.86
C GLN A 320 6.22 15.05 -12.39
N LEU A 321 4.91 15.09 -12.64
CA LEU A 321 4.23 16.29 -13.16
C LEU A 321 3.69 17.17 -12.03
N GLU A 322 3.09 16.56 -11.00
CA GLU A 322 2.54 17.25 -9.84
C GLU A 322 2.63 16.39 -8.58
N GLY A 323 2.73 17.06 -7.44
CA GLY A 323 2.86 16.40 -6.14
C GLY A 323 4.24 15.81 -5.92
N ASP A 324 4.42 15.20 -4.77
CA ASP A 324 5.67 14.61 -4.30
C ASP A 324 5.47 13.17 -3.78
N GLY A 325 4.28 12.61 -3.98
CA GLY A 325 3.95 11.21 -3.73
C GLY A 325 4.40 10.28 -4.85
N ASP A 326 4.10 9.01 -4.72
CA ASP A 326 4.33 8.00 -5.74
C ASP A 326 3.10 7.11 -5.96
N THR A 327 2.78 6.80 -7.21
CA THR A 327 1.62 5.98 -7.53
C THR A 327 1.88 4.53 -7.21
N VAL A 328 1.07 3.93 -6.36
CA VAL A 328 1.13 2.51 -6.07
C VAL A 328 0.39 1.74 -7.16
N LEU A 329 1.08 0.86 -7.85
CA LEU A 329 0.52 0.01 -8.92
C LEU A 329 0.13 -1.38 -8.41
N ILE A 330 0.92 -1.94 -7.50
CA ILE A 330 0.57 -3.16 -6.76
C ILE A 330 0.61 -2.78 -5.29
N GLU A 331 -0.54 -2.92 -4.63
CA GLU A 331 -0.59 -2.90 -3.18
C GLU A 331 0.05 -4.20 -2.71
N GLY A 332 1.04 -4.09 -1.82
CA GLY A 332 1.79 -5.23 -1.30
C GLY A 332 0.82 -6.37 -1.04
N ARG A 333 1.06 -7.50 -1.67
CA ARG A 333 0.08 -8.59 -1.68
C ARG A 333 -0.40 -8.82 -0.25
N LYS A 334 -1.60 -8.36 0.05
CA LYS A 334 -2.45 -9.09 0.98
C LYS A 334 -2.42 -10.48 0.40
N ALA A 335 -1.73 -11.40 1.08
CA ALA A 335 -1.68 -12.77 0.63
C ALA A 335 -3.12 -13.19 0.38
N THR A 336 -3.51 -13.26 -0.89
CA THR A 336 -4.82 -13.75 -1.28
C THR A 336 -4.83 -15.22 -0.97
N PHE A 337 -5.10 -15.53 0.30
CA PHE A 337 -5.55 -16.84 0.67
C PHE A 337 -6.98 -16.96 0.16
N SER A 338 -7.14 -17.73 -0.91
CA SER A 338 -8.42 -18.30 -1.26
C SER A 338 -8.98 -18.98 -0.01
N SER A 339 -10.17 -18.55 0.37
CA SER A 339 -11.06 -19.02 1.43
C SER A 339 -10.95 -18.29 2.78
N GLY A 340 -11.83 -17.32 2.96
CA GLY A 340 -12.21 -16.78 4.26
C GLY A 340 -12.26 -15.25 4.21
N SER A 341 -13.45 -14.71 4.39
CA SER A 341 -13.75 -13.28 4.56
C SER A 341 -12.65 -12.56 5.34
N ASP A 342 -12.25 -11.38 4.85
CA ASP A 342 -11.42 -10.41 5.59
C ASP A 342 -11.95 -10.32 7.05
N PRO A 343 -11.07 -10.33 8.07
CA PRO A 343 -11.50 -10.27 9.46
C PRO A 343 -12.26 -8.98 9.71
N GLN A 344 -13.59 -9.05 9.76
CA GLN A 344 -14.46 -7.87 9.87
C GLN A 344 -14.54 -7.32 11.29
N SER A 345 -14.10 -8.07 12.29
CA SER A 345 -14.08 -7.63 13.69
C SER A 345 -12.66 -7.49 14.23
N ALA A 346 -12.48 -6.68 15.27
CA ALA A 346 -11.20 -6.58 15.98
C ALA A 346 -10.73 -7.95 16.55
N GLY A 347 -11.68 -8.84 16.89
CA GLY A 347 -11.40 -10.20 17.33
C GLY A 347 -10.83 -11.06 16.20
N ASP A 348 -11.42 -10.98 15.02
CA ASP A 348 -10.95 -11.73 13.83
C ASP A 348 -9.57 -11.27 13.39
N ARG A 349 -9.30 -9.95 13.43
CA ARG A 349 -7.97 -9.39 13.11
C ARG A 349 -6.89 -9.90 14.07
N ARG A 350 -7.19 -9.92 15.37
CA ARG A 350 -6.27 -10.45 16.38
C ARG A 350 -6.00 -11.93 16.20
N GLN A 351 -7.00 -12.71 15.81
CA GLN A 351 -6.84 -14.13 15.48
C GLN A 351 -6.03 -14.33 14.20
N ALA A 352 -6.27 -13.53 13.16
CA ALA A 352 -5.48 -13.54 11.92
C ALA A 352 -4.01 -13.17 12.19
N ALA A 353 -3.75 -12.14 12.98
CA ALA A 353 -2.41 -11.76 13.43
C ALA A 353 -1.69 -12.91 14.11
N LYS A 354 -2.36 -13.57 15.06
CA LYS A 354 -1.82 -14.72 15.78
C LYS A 354 -1.48 -15.89 14.85
N MET A 355 -2.35 -16.20 13.89
CA MET A 355 -2.09 -17.27 12.90
C MET A 355 -0.83 -16.97 12.07
N ARG A 356 -0.62 -15.72 11.63
CA ARG A 356 0.58 -15.32 10.87
C ARG A 356 1.84 -15.40 11.72
N TYR A 357 1.76 -14.97 12.97
CA TYR A 357 2.84 -15.11 13.93
C TYR A 357 3.23 -16.58 14.13
N GLU A 358 2.27 -17.48 14.36
CA GLU A 358 2.51 -18.92 14.53
C GLU A 358 3.15 -19.55 13.28
N GLN A 359 2.73 -19.14 12.07
CA GLN A 359 3.34 -19.58 10.82
C GLN A 359 4.80 -19.10 10.71
N ALA A 360 5.08 -17.83 11.02
CA ALA A 360 6.42 -17.28 11.03
C ALA A 360 7.34 -18.02 12.02
N TYR A 361 6.84 -18.25 13.22
CA TYR A 361 7.56 -18.98 14.27
C TYR A 361 7.89 -20.41 13.83
N GLY A 362 6.93 -21.12 13.21
CA GLY A 362 7.15 -22.47 12.68
C GLY A 362 8.17 -22.52 11.54
N LEU A 363 8.23 -21.51 10.67
CA LEU A 363 9.26 -21.41 9.64
C LEU A 363 10.66 -21.25 10.24
N LEU A 364 10.80 -20.39 11.24
CA LEU A 364 12.08 -20.17 11.91
C LEU A 364 12.56 -21.43 12.66
N GLN A 365 11.67 -22.10 13.37
CA GLN A 365 11.99 -23.37 14.03
C GLN A 365 12.43 -24.48 13.08
N SER A 366 11.85 -24.53 11.88
CA SER A 366 12.20 -25.52 10.86
C SER A 366 13.46 -25.16 10.05
N GLY A 367 14.09 -24.02 10.32
CA GLY A 367 15.26 -23.52 9.58
C GLY A 367 14.95 -23.15 8.11
N LYS A 368 13.66 -22.92 7.81
CA LYS A 368 13.22 -22.49 6.50
C LYS A 368 13.35 -20.96 6.36
N SER A 369 12.91 -20.44 5.21
CA SER A 369 13.11 -19.04 4.80
C SER A 369 12.78 -18.00 5.90
N SER A 370 13.79 -17.30 6.34
CA SER A 370 13.69 -16.22 7.32
C SER A 370 13.06 -14.95 6.71
N GLU A 371 13.25 -14.74 5.42
CA GLU A 371 12.58 -13.65 4.69
C GLU A 371 11.06 -13.88 4.67
N GLU A 372 10.63 -15.14 4.49
CA GLU A 372 9.21 -15.47 4.56
C GLU A 372 8.65 -15.28 5.96
N ALA A 373 9.41 -15.67 6.99
CA ALA A 373 9.03 -15.44 8.38
C ALA A 373 8.88 -13.94 8.67
N LEU A 374 9.80 -13.11 8.19
CA LEU A 374 9.72 -11.65 8.34
C LEU A 374 8.49 -11.06 7.63
N ARG A 375 8.14 -11.55 6.43
CA ARG A 375 6.93 -11.14 5.72
C ARG A 375 5.67 -11.50 6.50
N LEU A 376 5.60 -12.70 7.05
CA LEU A 376 4.47 -13.14 7.87
C LEU A 376 4.33 -12.31 9.15
N LEU A 377 5.45 -11.93 9.78
CA LEU A 377 5.44 -11.05 10.95
C LEU A 377 4.95 -9.64 10.61
N ASN A 378 5.35 -9.10 9.46
CA ASN A 378 4.82 -7.83 8.98
C ASN A 378 3.32 -7.91 8.76
N THR A 379 2.83 -8.96 8.10
CA THR A 379 1.38 -9.18 7.89
C THR A 379 0.64 -9.35 9.22
N ALA A 380 1.24 -10.03 10.23
CA ALA A 380 0.65 -10.13 11.56
C ALA A 380 0.46 -8.74 12.21
N LEU A 381 1.46 -7.86 12.05
CA LEU A 381 1.43 -6.50 12.57
C LEU A 381 0.50 -5.56 11.80
N GLU A 382 0.20 -5.85 10.53
CA GLU A 382 -0.86 -5.18 9.76
C GLU A 382 -2.26 -5.51 10.29
N TYR A 383 -2.49 -6.76 10.71
CA TYR A 383 -3.75 -7.16 11.34
C TYR A 383 -3.90 -6.63 12.77
N ASP A 384 -2.82 -6.66 13.57
CA ASP A 384 -2.80 -6.12 14.93
C ASP A 384 -1.46 -5.41 15.20
N SER A 385 -1.43 -4.10 14.99
CA SER A 385 -0.26 -3.25 15.23
C SER A 385 0.16 -3.17 16.71
N THR A 386 -0.61 -3.75 17.62
CA THR A 386 -0.31 -3.83 19.05
C THR A 386 0.16 -5.22 19.49
N PHE A 387 0.37 -6.15 18.53
CA PHE A 387 0.79 -7.50 18.82
C PHE A 387 2.27 -7.57 19.23
N GLY A 388 2.55 -7.38 20.50
CA GLY A 388 3.91 -7.26 21.05
C GLY A 388 4.81 -8.46 20.77
N ASP A 389 4.30 -9.70 20.87
CA ASP A 389 5.12 -10.91 20.61
C ASP A 389 5.59 -10.99 19.15
N ALA A 390 4.83 -10.42 18.21
CA ALA A 390 5.27 -10.34 16.82
C ALA A 390 6.43 -9.35 16.65
N TYR A 391 6.45 -8.25 17.41
CA TYR A 391 7.59 -7.34 17.44
C TYR A 391 8.82 -7.98 18.08
N VAL A 392 8.67 -8.77 19.16
CA VAL A 392 9.77 -9.52 19.78
C VAL A 392 10.41 -10.43 18.73
N LEU A 393 9.61 -11.27 18.07
CA LEU A 393 10.13 -12.22 17.08
C LEU A 393 10.74 -11.51 15.87
N LYS A 394 10.12 -10.41 15.41
CA LYS A 394 10.64 -9.57 14.32
C LYS A 394 12.00 -8.98 14.68
N SER A 395 12.15 -8.45 15.89
CA SER A 395 13.43 -7.88 16.34
C SER A 395 14.53 -8.92 16.38
N TYR A 396 14.22 -10.14 16.84
CA TYR A 396 15.16 -11.27 16.85
C TYR A 396 15.57 -11.68 15.44
N VAL A 397 14.63 -11.82 14.49
CA VAL A 397 14.94 -12.15 13.09
C VAL A 397 15.84 -11.09 12.44
N LEU A 398 15.57 -9.82 12.70
CA LEU A 398 16.36 -8.70 12.17
C LEU A 398 17.73 -8.57 12.85
N LEU A 399 17.90 -9.11 14.06
CA LEU A 399 19.17 -9.12 14.77
C LEU A 399 20.09 -10.26 14.30
N GLU A 400 19.55 -11.50 14.25
CA GLU A 400 20.37 -12.70 14.15
C GLU A 400 20.38 -13.32 12.75
N VAL A 401 19.31 -13.13 11.97
CA VAL A 401 19.10 -13.86 10.72
C VAL A 401 19.24 -12.97 9.49
N LEU A 402 18.67 -11.78 9.55
CA LEU A 402 18.73 -10.76 8.49
C LEU A 402 19.30 -9.47 9.08
N PRO A 403 20.61 -9.40 9.39
CA PRO A 403 21.18 -8.36 10.25
C PRO A 403 20.88 -6.94 9.75
N ASN A 404 19.94 -6.29 10.44
CA ASN A 404 19.61 -4.88 10.28
C ASN A 404 19.38 -4.28 11.68
N LEU A 405 20.46 -3.78 12.29
CA LEU A 405 20.45 -3.33 13.68
C LEU A 405 19.50 -2.16 13.95
N ASP A 406 19.27 -1.28 12.98
CA ASP A 406 18.35 -0.15 13.17
C ASP A 406 16.90 -0.59 13.13
N ALA A 407 16.54 -1.44 12.17
CA ALA A 407 15.20 -2.02 12.11
C ALA A 407 14.93 -2.96 13.30
N ALA A 408 15.95 -3.72 13.75
CA ALA A 408 15.86 -4.56 14.95
C ALA A 408 15.58 -3.71 16.19
N LEU A 409 16.31 -2.59 16.37
CA LEU A 409 16.10 -1.67 17.48
C LEU A 409 14.71 -1.07 17.48
N ALA A 410 14.24 -0.61 16.32
CA ALA A 410 12.88 -0.07 16.20
C ALA A 410 11.81 -1.11 16.60
N ALA A 411 11.95 -2.35 16.12
CA ALA A 411 11.03 -3.43 16.48
C ALA A 411 11.12 -3.78 17.98
N ALA A 412 12.32 -3.82 18.57
CA ALA A 412 12.50 -4.12 20.00
C ALA A 412 11.89 -3.04 20.91
N LEU A 413 11.98 -1.76 20.53
CA LEU A 413 11.32 -0.67 21.27
C LEU A 413 9.80 -0.80 21.25
N LEU A 414 9.22 -1.19 20.11
CA LEU A 414 7.78 -1.49 20.02
C LEU A 414 7.41 -2.75 20.82
N ALA A 415 8.29 -3.77 20.85
CA ALA A 415 8.10 -4.93 21.71
C ALA A 415 8.05 -4.53 23.21
N MET A 416 8.93 -3.65 23.66
CA MET A 416 8.89 -3.10 25.02
C MET A 416 7.60 -2.36 25.32
N GLN A 417 7.06 -1.65 24.34
CA GLN A 417 5.79 -0.91 24.49
C GLN A 417 4.57 -1.83 24.56
N TYR A 418 4.49 -2.85 23.69
CA TYR A 418 3.28 -3.67 23.53
C TYR A 418 3.34 -5.03 24.25
N ALA A 419 4.54 -5.52 24.59
CA ALA A 419 4.74 -6.73 25.39
C ALA A 419 5.68 -6.50 26.57
N PRO A 420 5.40 -5.55 27.50
CA PRO A 420 6.29 -5.22 28.61
C PRO A 420 6.44 -6.37 29.63
N LYS A 421 5.52 -7.33 29.62
CA LYS A 421 5.54 -8.51 30.50
C LYS A 421 6.19 -9.73 29.85
N ASN A 422 6.56 -9.64 28.58
CA ASN A 422 7.32 -10.71 27.91
C ASN A 422 8.81 -10.48 28.19
N PRO A 423 9.51 -11.41 28.89
CA PRO A 423 10.93 -11.23 29.22
C PRO A 423 11.84 -11.18 28.00
N ASP A 424 11.39 -11.69 26.84
CA ASP A 424 12.13 -11.62 25.58
C ASP A 424 12.19 -10.18 25.01
N SER A 425 11.24 -9.31 25.37
CA SER A 425 11.25 -7.90 24.92
C SER A 425 12.50 -7.16 25.39
N PRO A 426 12.78 -7.03 26.69
CA PRO A 426 14.00 -6.39 27.17
C PRO A 426 15.25 -7.24 26.88
N TYR A 427 15.15 -8.54 26.80
CA TYR A 427 16.30 -9.39 26.47
C TYR A 427 16.79 -9.12 25.04
N THR A 428 15.92 -9.14 24.04
CA THR A 428 16.31 -8.87 22.64
C THR A 428 16.84 -7.44 22.48
N LEU A 429 16.24 -6.47 23.18
CA LEU A 429 16.76 -5.10 23.23
C LEU A 429 18.20 -5.07 23.79
N GLY A 430 18.48 -5.84 24.83
CA GLY A 430 19.81 -6.00 25.40
C GLY A 430 20.83 -6.57 24.41
N LEU A 431 20.47 -7.60 23.67
CA LEU A 431 21.30 -8.18 22.60
C LEU A 431 21.60 -7.18 21.47
N ILE A 432 20.61 -6.37 21.11
CA ILE A 432 20.78 -5.33 20.08
C ILE A 432 21.75 -4.25 20.58
N TYR A 433 21.62 -3.78 21.82
CA TYR A 433 22.56 -2.82 22.42
C TYR A 433 23.97 -3.40 22.51
N GLU A 434 24.12 -4.66 22.86
CA GLU A 434 25.43 -5.34 22.86
C GLU A 434 26.08 -5.32 21.48
N LYS A 435 25.34 -5.69 20.43
CA LYS A 435 25.81 -5.64 19.02
C LYS A 435 26.16 -4.22 18.55
N ARG A 436 25.56 -3.20 19.14
CA ARG A 436 25.89 -1.78 18.88
C ARG A 436 27.04 -1.25 19.71
N GLY A 437 27.63 -2.06 20.59
CA GLY A 437 28.71 -1.64 21.52
C GLY A 437 28.22 -0.78 22.69
N GLN A 438 26.91 -0.73 22.92
CA GLN A 438 26.27 0.04 24.00
C GLN A 438 26.11 -0.86 25.24
N TYR A 439 27.22 -1.22 25.85
CA TYR A 439 27.27 -2.28 26.86
C TYR A 439 26.54 -1.96 28.18
N ALA A 440 26.52 -0.69 28.58
CA ALA A 440 25.77 -0.27 29.76
C ALA A 440 24.26 -0.38 29.59
N GLU A 441 23.78 0.00 28.38
CA GLU A 441 22.37 -0.13 27.99
C GLU A 441 22.00 -1.62 27.83
N ALA A 442 22.90 -2.45 27.30
CA ALA A 442 22.72 -3.88 27.18
C ALA A 442 22.56 -4.52 28.55
N GLU A 443 23.47 -4.24 29.53
CA GLU A 443 23.37 -4.72 30.92
C GLU A 443 22.00 -4.35 31.52
N ARG A 444 21.59 -3.07 31.38
CA ARG A 444 20.33 -2.57 31.94
C ARG A 444 19.14 -3.32 31.36
N ALA A 445 19.06 -3.45 30.03
CA ALA A 445 17.96 -4.14 29.38
C ALA A 445 17.90 -5.63 29.72
N MET A 446 19.06 -6.32 29.79
CA MET A 446 19.12 -7.72 30.22
C MET A 446 18.70 -7.89 31.69
N ARG A 447 19.01 -6.94 32.56
CA ARG A 447 18.51 -6.95 33.92
C ARG A 447 17.03 -6.72 34.04
N GLU A 448 16.44 -5.89 33.17
CA GLU A 448 14.99 -5.73 33.07
C GLU A 448 14.31 -7.06 32.70
N ALA A 449 14.91 -7.85 31.80
CA ALA A 449 14.41 -9.19 31.51
C ALA A 449 14.36 -10.09 32.75
N LEU A 450 15.36 -10.01 33.62
CA LEU A 450 15.41 -10.76 34.88
C LEU A 450 14.43 -10.23 35.96
N ILE A 451 13.98 -8.98 35.86
CA ILE A 451 12.91 -8.50 36.72
C ILE A 451 11.58 -9.16 36.32
N VAL A 452 11.35 -9.34 34.99
CA VAL A 452 10.17 -10.03 34.49
C VAL A 452 10.22 -11.54 34.72
N ASN A 453 11.38 -12.17 34.47
CA ASN A 453 11.59 -13.59 34.68
C ASN A 453 12.95 -13.81 35.38
N PRO A 454 12.98 -13.98 36.72
CA PRO A 454 14.21 -14.19 37.49
C PRO A 454 14.96 -15.49 37.17
N ASP A 455 14.29 -16.46 36.58
CA ASP A 455 14.88 -17.78 36.24
C ASP A 455 15.20 -17.91 34.73
N TYR A 456 15.35 -16.77 34.01
CA TYR A 456 15.68 -16.77 32.59
C TYR A 456 17.15 -17.07 32.35
N ALA A 457 17.49 -18.37 32.23
CA ALA A 457 18.86 -18.86 32.13
C ALA A 457 19.68 -18.18 31.01
N ASP A 458 19.11 -18.00 29.79
CA ASP A 458 19.86 -17.46 28.67
C ASP A 458 20.31 -16.00 28.90
N VAL A 459 19.55 -15.24 29.69
CA VAL A 459 19.94 -13.87 30.08
C VAL A 459 21.16 -13.89 30.99
N TYR A 460 21.23 -14.83 31.93
CA TYR A 460 22.42 -14.98 32.77
C TYR A 460 23.64 -15.42 31.97
N LEU A 461 23.47 -16.28 30.96
CA LEU A 461 24.56 -16.63 30.05
C LEU A 461 25.06 -15.39 29.29
N SER A 462 24.15 -14.61 28.69
CA SER A 462 24.52 -13.42 27.97
C SER A 462 25.18 -12.36 28.85
N LEU A 463 24.63 -12.09 30.03
CA LEU A 463 25.30 -11.21 31.02
C LEU A 463 26.68 -11.70 31.40
N GLY A 464 26.84 -13.01 31.62
CA GLY A 464 28.15 -13.60 31.95
C GLY A 464 29.19 -13.36 30.84
N ILE A 465 28.78 -13.51 29.59
CA ILE A 465 29.61 -13.22 28.41
C ILE A 465 29.91 -11.72 28.31
N LEU A 466 28.89 -10.86 28.41
CA LEU A 466 29.02 -9.42 28.36
C LEU A 466 30.02 -8.87 29.40
N TYR A 467 29.91 -9.34 30.65
CA TYR A 467 30.84 -8.96 31.72
C TYR A 467 32.25 -9.45 31.45
N ALA A 468 32.43 -10.68 30.96
CA ALA A 468 33.75 -11.23 30.68
C ALA A 468 34.45 -10.53 29.52
N ASP A 469 33.72 -10.37 28.41
CA ASP A 469 34.32 -9.98 27.12
C ASP A 469 34.39 -8.46 26.93
N GLU A 470 33.34 -7.76 27.31
CA GLU A 470 33.23 -6.35 26.97
C GLU A 470 33.47 -5.45 28.18
N MET A 471 32.85 -5.75 29.32
CA MET A 471 32.95 -4.92 30.50
C MET A 471 34.18 -5.27 31.40
N LYS A 472 34.86 -6.41 31.16
CA LYS A 472 36.02 -6.88 31.89
C LYS A 472 35.77 -6.99 33.40
N ASP A 473 34.55 -7.30 33.81
CA ASP A 473 34.11 -7.47 35.21
C ASP A 473 34.03 -8.97 35.55
N GLN A 474 35.18 -9.56 35.86
CA GLN A 474 35.29 -10.98 36.16
C GLN A 474 34.40 -11.43 37.32
N PRO A 475 34.30 -10.70 38.46
CA PRO A 475 33.40 -11.09 39.55
C PRO A 475 31.93 -11.21 39.10
N LYS A 476 31.39 -10.22 38.39
CA LYS A 476 30.02 -10.27 37.88
C LYS A 476 29.84 -11.39 36.85
N SER A 477 30.81 -11.61 35.98
CA SER A 477 30.80 -12.70 35.01
C SER A 477 30.63 -14.06 35.69
N VAL A 478 31.46 -14.35 36.72
CA VAL A 478 31.37 -15.59 37.45
C VAL A 478 30.04 -15.75 38.19
N GLN A 479 29.53 -14.68 38.79
CA GLN A 479 28.22 -14.67 39.43
C GLN A 479 27.09 -15.02 38.45
N ALA A 480 27.08 -14.39 37.29
CA ALA A 480 26.06 -14.64 36.23
C ALA A 480 26.17 -16.09 35.71
N PHE A 481 27.38 -16.58 35.42
CA PHE A 481 27.58 -17.95 34.98
C PHE A 481 27.20 -18.97 36.05
N THR A 482 27.45 -18.69 37.34
CA THR A 482 27.03 -19.56 38.45
C THR A 482 25.51 -19.71 38.43
N ARG A 483 24.77 -18.57 38.33
CA ARG A 483 23.31 -18.60 38.29
C ARG A 483 22.78 -19.34 37.08
N TYR A 484 23.40 -19.14 35.91
CA TYR A 484 23.08 -19.90 34.68
C TYR A 484 23.18 -21.41 34.88
N LEU A 485 24.27 -21.88 35.55
CA LEU A 485 24.49 -23.31 35.83
C LEU A 485 23.50 -23.85 36.87
N GLU A 486 23.15 -23.08 37.88
CA GLU A 486 22.14 -23.43 38.90
C GLU A 486 20.75 -23.64 38.25
N LEU A 487 20.44 -22.86 37.22
CA LEU A 487 19.21 -23.00 36.44
C LEU A 487 19.24 -24.14 35.41
N GLY A 488 20.23 -25.01 35.48
CA GLY A 488 20.36 -26.18 34.62
C GLY A 488 21.04 -25.91 33.28
N GLY A 489 21.61 -24.74 33.09
CA GLY A 489 22.41 -24.40 31.92
C GLY A 489 23.65 -25.29 31.80
N ASN A 490 24.15 -25.52 30.58
CA ASN A 490 25.29 -26.41 30.32
C ASN A 490 26.26 -25.83 29.29
N HIS A 491 26.55 -24.54 29.36
CA HIS A 491 27.52 -23.92 28.47
C HIS A 491 28.95 -24.15 28.94
N ALA A 492 29.86 -24.62 28.04
CA ALA A 492 31.24 -25.01 28.40
C ALA A 492 32.02 -23.84 29.03
N ARG A 493 31.87 -22.64 28.50
CA ARG A 493 32.53 -21.44 28.99
C ARG A 493 32.09 -21.07 30.42
N ALA A 494 30.79 -21.16 30.71
CA ALA A 494 30.28 -20.90 32.07
C ALA A 494 30.86 -21.85 33.07
N ARG A 495 30.93 -23.15 32.76
CA ARG A 495 31.56 -24.17 33.62
C ARG A 495 33.03 -23.88 33.84
N ALA A 496 33.77 -23.52 32.78
CA ALA A 496 35.20 -23.22 32.91
C ALA A 496 35.46 -21.99 33.79
N ALA A 497 34.71 -20.90 33.57
CA ALA A 497 34.83 -19.67 34.35
C ALA A 497 34.54 -19.88 35.84
N VAL A 498 33.50 -20.63 36.18
CA VAL A 498 33.13 -20.93 37.55
C VAL A 498 34.15 -21.91 38.22
N ALA A 499 34.67 -22.88 37.45
CA ALA A 499 35.71 -23.79 37.96
C ALA A 499 37.02 -23.07 38.29
N GLN A 500 37.44 -22.11 37.47
CA GLN A 500 38.64 -21.30 37.66
C GLN A 500 38.53 -20.29 38.82
N SER A 501 37.31 -19.92 39.20
CA SER A 501 37.08 -18.98 40.31
C SER A 501 37.02 -19.62 41.69
N LYS A 502 37.02 -20.96 41.76
CA LYS A 502 37.11 -21.68 43.05
C LYS A 502 38.56 -21.68 43.51
N PRO A 503 38.85 -21.32 44.78
CA PRO A 503 40.21 -21.28 45.33
C PRO A 503 40.87 -22.65 45.34
#